data_fd32de5e55a290dddb6d9fe6ac8e3cae
#
_entry.id   fd32de5e55a290dddb6d9fe6ac8e3cae
#
_cell.length_a   1.000
_cell.length_b   1.000
_cell.length_c   1.000
_cell.angle_alpha   90.00
_cell.angle_beta   90.00
_cell.angle_gamma   90.00
#
_symmetry.space_group_name_H-M   'P 1'
#
loop_
_entity.id
_entity.type
_entity.pdbx_description
1 polymer ?
#
loop_
_entity_poly.entity_id
_entity_poly.type
_entity_poly.pdbx_seq_one_letter_code
_entity_poly.pdbx_strand_id
1 'polypeptide(L)'
;EVLIMAENKKRGSLIVISGFSGVGKGTVVKRLVSDFGYNLSVSATTRAPREGEVNGREYYFMERSEFENLIDYGGFIEWTQYVENYYGTPKKYVEKGLEEGKDIILEIEVMGALNVKKQFPDALLIFISAPSISELRNRLAGRGTESEETIIKRLKKATEEAEDMDKYDYVVVNDDLEECIHTVDSVIRSYGCRRDNQLGYIAGIKEELAEIRKL
;
A
#
# COMPACT_ATOMS: atom_id res chain seq x y z
N GLU A 1 41.79 -14.95 -5.62
CA GLU A 1 40.39 -15.43 -5.76
C GLU A 1 39.47 -14.36 -5.23
N VAL A 2 38.81 -13.65 -6.13
CA VAL A 2 37.78 -12.64 -5.78
C VAL A 2 36.60 -13.45 -5.30
N LEU A 3 36.36 -13.44 -3.97
CA LEU A 3 35.08 -13.93 -3.40
C LEU A 3 33.99 -13.12 -4.06
N ILE A 4 33.20 -13.72 -4.94
CA ILE A 4 31.95 -13.17 -5.43
C ILE A 4 31.02 -13.17 -4.22
N MET A 5 30.95 -12.03 -3.55
CA MET A 5 29.92 -11.81 -2.52
C MET A 5 28.57 -12.05 -3.18
N ALA A 6 27.84 -13.05 -2.71
CA ALA A 6 26.44 -13.18 -3.03
C ALA A 6 25.79 -11.86 -2.61
N GLU A 7 25.34 -11.06 -3.58
CA GLU A 7 24.53 -9.88 -3.31
C GLU A 7 23.32 -10.34 -2.49
N ASN A 8 23.40 -10.11 -1.19
CA ASN A 8 22.29 -10.34 -0.28
C ASN A 8 21.23 -9.26 -0.60
N LYS A 9 20.51 -9.48 -1.70
CA LYS A 9 19.55 -8.53 -2.24
C LYS A 9 18.48 -8.33 -1.19
N LYS A 10 18.47 -7.14 -0.58
CA LYS A 10 17.48 -6.77 0.43
C LYS A 10 16.10 -6.94 -0.18
N ARG A 11 15.24 -7.73 0.47
CA ARG A 11 13.83 -7.82 0.08
C ARG A 11 13.17 -6.46 0.30
N GLY A 12 12.32 -6.02 -0.64
CA GLY A 12 11.56 -4.79 -0.50
C GLY A 12 10.48 -4.89 0.59
N SER A 13 9.95 -3.75 0.98
CA SER A 13 8.89 -3.64 1.98
C SER A 13 7.51 -3.58 1.32
N LEU A 14 6.52 -4.22 1.95
CA LEU A 14 5.11 -4.06 1.59
C LEU A 14 4.51 -2.95 2.44
N ILE A 15 4.04 -1.89 1.80
CA ILE A 15 3.45 -0.72 2.43
C ILE A 15 1.98 -0.66 2.05
N VAL A 16 1.11 -0.54 3.02
CA VAL A 16 -0.33 -0.37 2.82
C VAL A 16 -0.72 1.04 3.26
N ILE A 17 -1.26 1.81 2.35
CA ILE A 17 -1.79 3.14 2.62
C ILE A 17 -3.31 3.08 2.52
N SER A 18 -3.96 3.28 3.66
CA SER A 18 -5.41 3.39 3.78
C SER A 18 -5.81 4.72 4.43
N GLY A 19 -7.07 4.92 4.71
CA GLY A 19 -7.58 6.11 5.36
C GLY A 19 -8.97 6.47 4.85
N PHE A 20 -9.54 7.52 5.39
CA PHE A 20 -10.91 7.93 5.06
C PHE A 20 -11.12 8.19 3.57
N SER A 21 -12.32 7.86 3.09
CA SER A 21 -12.73 8.23 1.74
C SER A 21 -12.72 9.78 1.60
N GLY A 22 -12.02 10.29 0.57
CA GLY A 22 -11.93 11.75 0.34
C GLY A 22 -10.78 12.45 1.04
N VAL A 23 -9.97 11.77 1.84
CA VAL A 23 -8.84 12.36 2.59
C VAL A 23 -7.64 12.76 1.73
N GLY A 24 -7.58 12.35 0.46
CA GLY A 24 -6.48 12.67 -0.45
C GLY A 24 -5.44 11.58 -0.65
N LYS A 25 -5.70 10.33 -0.23
CA LYS A 25 -4.79 9.17 -0.40
C LYS A 25 -4.17 9.08 -1.78
N GLY A 26 -4.99 9.10 -2.84
CA GLY A 26 -4.51 8.96 -4.20
C GLY A 26 -3.55 10.06 -4.64
N THR A 27 -3.69 11.28 -4.11
CA THR A 27 -2.74 12.37 -4.35
C THR A 27 -1.43 12.11 -3.65
N VAL A 28 -1.47 11.71 -2.37
CA VAL A 28 -0.28 11.34 -1.59
C VAL A 28 0.47 10.19 -2.27
N VAL A 29 -0.22 9.10 -2.63
CA VAL A 29 0.39 7.94 -3.28
C VAL A 29 1.01 8.30 -4.64
N LYS A 30 0.32 9.08 -5.48
CA LYS A 30 0.89 9.55 -6.76
C LYS A 30 2.19 10.33 -6.57
N ARG A 31 2.25 11.21 -5.57
CA ARG A 31 3.43 11.99 -5.26
C ARG A 31 4.55 11.11 -4.69
N LEU A 32 4.24 10.13 -3.85
CA LEU A 32 5.22 9.15 -3.39
C LEU A 32 5.86 8.38 -4.55
N VAL A 33 5.08 7.98 -5.54
CA VAL A 33 5.59 7.31 -6.74
C VAL A 33 6.43 8.24 -7.61
N SER A 34 5.93 9.47 -7.89
CA SER A 34 6.63 10.40 -8.78
C SER A 34 7.90 11.00 -8.19
N ASP A 35 7.88 11.36 -6.91
CA ASP A 35 8.91 12.18 -6.29
C ASP A 35 9.98 11.33 -5.59
N PHE A 36 9.60 10.14 -5.10
CA PHE A 36 10.50 9.26 -4.33
C PHE A 36 10.74 7.90 -4.98
N GLY A 37 10.07 7.59 -6.10
CA GLY A 37 10.31 6.37 -6.88
C GLY A 37 9.73 5.09 -6.27
N TYR A 38 8.75 5.19 -5.37
CA TYR A 38 8.04 4.01 -4.86
C TYR A 38 7.23 3.32 -5.96
N ASN A 39 6.97 2.03 -5.79
CA ASN A 39 6.21 1.25 -6.74
C ASN A 39 4.78 1.07 -6.26
N LEU A 40 3.81 1.57 -7.03
CA LEU A 40 2.39 1.31 -6.76
C LEU A 40 2.00 -0.06 -7.34
N SER A 41 1.35 -0.90 -6.55
CA SER A 41 0.76 -2.13 -7.05
C SER A 41 -0.43 -1.80 -7.94
N VAL A 42 -0.46 -2.42 -9.11
CA VAL A 42 -1.60 -2.35 -10.03
C VAL A 42 -2.61 -3.41 -9.62
N SER A 43 -3.83 -2.98 -9.26
CA SER A 43 -4.93 -3.88 -8.92
C SER A 43 -5.53 -4.52 -10.16
N ALA A 44 -6.15 -5.69 -9.99
CA ALA A 44 -6.97 -6.33 -11.00
C ALA A 44 -8.45 -5.94 -10.83
N THR A 45 -9.21 -5.94 -11.92
CA THR A 45 -10.65 -5.72 -11.90
C THR A 45 -11.35 -6.44 -13.04
N THR A 46 -12.62 -6.80 -12.79
CA THR A 46 -13.53 -7.33 -13.81
C THR A 46 -14.33 -6.24 -14.52
N ARG A 47 -14.17 -4.98 -14.09
CA ARG A 47 -14.76 -3.84 -14.76
C ARG A 47 -14.10 -3.63 -16.12
N ALA A 48 -14.90 -3.36 -17.14
CA ALA A 48 -14.38 -2.97 -18.44
C ALA A 48 -13.53 -1.67 -18.31
N PRO A 49 -12.43 -1.54 -19.09
CA PRO A 49 -11.62 -0.33 -19.12
C PRO A 49 -12.46 0.88 -19.57
N ARG A 50 -12.20 2.05 -18.98
CA ARG A 50 -12.74 3.32 -19.44
C ARG A 50 -11.89 3.86 -20.58
N GLU A 51 -12.40 4.88 -21.26
CA GLU A 51 -11.62 5.59 -22.28
C GLU A 51 -10.30 6.13 -21.70
N GLY A 52 -9.18 5.79 -22.33
CA GLY A 52 -7.84 6.20 -21.90
C GLY A 52 -7.18 5.31 -20.85
N GLU A 53 -7.89 4.33 -20.26
CA GLU A 53 -7.27 3.34 -19.35
C GLU A 53 -6.56 2.24 -20.15
N VAL A 54 -5.38 1.85 -19.67
CA VAL A 54 -4.52 0.84 -20.31
C VAL A 54 -4.30 -0.34 -19.37
N ASN A 55 -4.45 -1.55 -19.91
CA ASN A 55 -4.21 -2.77 -19.15
C ASN A 55 -2.77 -2.84 -18.60
N GLY A 56 -2.65 -3.11 -17.30
CA GLY A 56 -1.37 -3.15 -16.59
C GLY A 56 -0.85 -1.78 -16.13
N ARG A 57 -1.55 -0.68 -16.41
CA ARG A 57 -1.22 0.66 -15.92
C ARG A 57 -2.21 1.15 -14.86
N GLU A 58 -3.50 1.27 -15.19
CA GLU A 58 -4.54 1.62 -14.21
C GLU A 58 -5.01 0.38 -13.47
N TYR A 59 -5.32 -0.67 -14.20
CA TYR A 59 -5.73 -1.99 -13.70
C TYR A 59 -5.22 -3.10 -14.60
N TYR A 60 -5.11 -4.32 -14.04
CA TYR A 60 -5.18 -5.54 -14.83
C TYR A 60 -6.65 -5.86 -15.08
N PHE A 61 -7.15 -5.52 -16.27
CA PHE A 61 -8.51 -5.84 -16.67
C PHE A 61 -8.59 -7.30 -17.06
N MET A 62 -9.51 -8.05 -16.46
CA MET A 62 -9.66 -9.48 -16.71
C MET A 62 -11.11 -9.90 -16.71
N GLU A 63 -11.39 -11.04 -17.34
CA GLU A 63 -12.71 -11.64 -17.33
C GLU A 63 -13.10 -12.10 -15.92
N ARG A 64 -14.42 -12.13 -15.66
CA ARG A 64 -14.94 -12.53 -14.34
C ARG A 64 -14.50 -13.93 -13.95
N SER A 65 -14.56 -14.88 -14.89
CA SER A 65 -14.13 -16.27 -14.67
C SER A 65 -12.64 -16.38 -14.33
N GLU A 66 -11.80 -15.57 -14.94
CA GLU A 66 -10.36 -15.51 -14.63
C GLU A 66 -10.13 -14.98 -13.20
N PHE A 67 -10.86 -13.93 -12.82
CA PHE A 67 -10.77 -13.36 -11.47
C PHE A 67 -11.25 -14.37 -10.40
N GLU A 68 -12.39 -15.05 -10.63
CA GLU A 68 -12.93 -16.06 -9.73
C GLU A 68 -11.97 -17.24 -9.58
N ASN A 69 -11.35 -17.72 -10.66
CA ASN A 69 -10.29 -18.73 -10.59
C ASN A 69 -9.12 -18.26 -9.70
N LEU A 70 -8.66 -17.00 -9.84
CA LEU A 70 -7.61 -16.47 -8.98
C LEU A 70 -8.02 -16.40 -7.51
N ILE A 71 -9.30 -16.15 -7.20
CA ILE A 71 -9.82 -16.23 -5.82
C ILE A 71 -9.66 -17.66 -5.30
N ASP A 72 -10.11 -18.66 -6.05
CA ASP A 72 -10.10 -20.07 -5.65
C ASP A 72 -8.70 -20.61 -5.39
N TYR A 73 -7.70 -20.14 -6.15
CA TYR A 73 -6.29 -20.50 -5.99
C TYR A 73 -5.53 -19.60 -4.99
N GLY A 74 -6.20 -18.66 -4.32
CA GLY A 74 -5.54 -17.73 -3.39
C GLY A 74 -4.55 -16.79 -4.09
N GLY A 75 -4.83 -16.43 -5.35
CA GLY A 75 -3.98 -15.59 -6.20
C GLY A 75 -4.02 -14.10 -5.89
N PHE A 76 -4.85 -13.67 -4.94
CA PHE A 76 -4.94 -12.30 -4.46
C PHE A 76 -4.40 -12.16 -3.03
N ILE A 77 -3.78 -11.03 -2.74
CA ILE A 77 -3.45 -10.59 -1.38
C ILE A 77 -4.72 -10.17 -0.65
N GLU A 78 -5.55 -9.39 -1.36
CA GLU A 78 -6.88 -8.98 -0.93
C GLU A 78 -7.77 -8.85 -2.16
N TRP A 79 -9.05 -9.00 -1.97
CA TRP A 79 -10.06 -8.73 -3.00
C TRP A 79 -11.39 -8.35 -2.36
N THR A 80 -12.20 -7.63 -3.13
CA THR A 80 -13.55 -7.23 -2.75
C THR A 80 -14.46 -7.19 -3.97
N GLN A 81 -15.75 -7.36 -3.75
CA GLN A 81 -16.76 -7.10 -4.76
C GLN A 81 -17.40 -5.73 -4.46
N TYR A 82 -17.39 -4.86 -5.45
CA TYR A 82 -18.07 -3.59 -5.39
C TYR A 82 -19.07 -3.50 -6.53
N VAL A 83 -20.37 -3.41 -6.17
CA VAL A 83 -21.51 -3.51 -7.09
C VAL A 83 -21.43 -4.85 -7.86
N GLU A 84 -21.19 -4.83 -9.16
CA GLU A 84 -21.13 -6.03 -10.02
C GLU A 84 -19.70 -6.46 -10.34
N ASN A 85 -18.69 -5.67 -9.96
CA ASN A 85 -17.31 -5.92 -10.33
C ASN A 85 -16.45 -6.32 -9.15
N TYR A 86 -15.47 -7.16 -9.42
CA TYR A 86 -14.42 -7.50 -8.50
C TYR A 86 -13.24 -6.55 -8.66
N TYR A 87 -12.55 -6.34 -7.53
CA TYR A 87 -11.30 -5.60 -7.43
C TYR A 87 -10.37 -6.35 -6.48
N GLY A 88 -9.09 -6.46 -6.80
CA GLY A 88 -8.16 -7.18 -5.93
C GLY A 88 -6.71 -6.93 -6.32
N THR A 89 -5.80 -7.19 -5.38
CA THR A 89 -4.36 -7.04 -5.57
C THR A 89 -3.73 -8.39 -5.90
N PRO A 90 -3.26 -8.63 -7.15
CA PRO A 90 -2.68 -9.91 -7.54
C PRO A 90 -1.38 -10.18 -6.78
N LYS A 91 -1.35 -11.28 -6.03
CA LYS A 91 -0.24 -11.68 -5.14
C LYS A 91 1.08 -11.83 -5.88
N LYS A 92 1.06 -12.48 -7.04
CA LYS A 92 2.25 -12.77 -7.86
C LYS A 92 3.09 -11.53 -8.20
N TYR A 93 2.45 -10.41 -8.54
CA TYR A 93 3.17 -9.20 -8.93
C TYR A 93 3.78 -8.50 -7.73
N VAL A 94 3.10 -8.52 -6.59
CA VAL A 94 3.60 -7.94 -5.35
C VAL A 94 4.79 -8.76 -4.84
N GLU A 95 4.67 -10.08 -4.74
CA GLU A 95 5.76 -10.96 -4.28
C GLU A 95 7.00 -10.82 -5.16
N LYS A 96 6.82 -10.83 -6.47
CA LYS A 96 7.94 -10.62 -7.41
C LYS A 96 8.64 -9.28 -7.18
N GLY A 97 7.88 -8.19 -7.01
CA GLY A 97 8.46 -6.87 -6.75
C GLY A 97 9.24 -6.83 -5.44
N LEU A 98 8.71 -7.44 -4.37
CA LEU A 98 9.39 -7.54 -3.08
C LEU A 98 10.70 -8.35 -3.19
N GLU A 99 10.71 -9.45 -3.94
CA GLU A 99 11.90 -10.28 -4.20
C GLU A 99 12.95 -9.51 -5.02
N GLU A 100 12.52 -8.62 -5.90
CA GLU A 100 13.38 -7.71 -6.65
C GLU A 100 13.96 -6.57 -5.79
N GLY A 101 13.57 -6.48 -4.51
CA GLY A 101 14.01 -5.44 -3.58
C GLY A 101 13.25 -4.12 -3.71
N LYS A 102 12.09 -4.13 -4.37
CA LYS A 102 11.25 -2.94 -4.56
C LYS A 102 10.31 -2.75 -3.37
N ASP A 103 10.23 -1.54 -2.87
CA ASP A 103 9.19 -1.14 -1.92
C ASP A 103 7.86 -0.94 -2.69
N ILE A 104 6.84 -1.70 -2.30
CA ILE A 104 5.55 -1.77 -2.99
C ILE A 104 4.47 -1.12 -2.14
N ILE A 105 3.79 -0.13 -2.67
CA ILE A 105 2.63 0.51 -2.05
C ILE A 105 1.34 -0.14 -2.55
N LEU A 106 0.47 -0.52 -1.62
CA LEU A 106 -0.94 -0.83 -1.87
C LEU A 106 -1.80 0.34 -1.40
N GLU A 107 -2.56 0.95 -2.31
CA GLU A 107 -3.61 1.91 -1.95
C GLU A 107 -4.93 1.17 -1.91
N ILE A 108 -5.39 0.80 -0.71
CA ILE A 108 -6.58 -0.03 -0.51
C ILE A 108 -7.44 0.46 0.65
N GLU A 109 -8.65 -0.07 0.77
CA GLU A 109 -9.57 0.23 1.87
C GLU A 109 -9.15 -0.48 3.17
N VAL A 110 -9.71 -0.01 4.30
CA VAL A 110 -9.36 -0.47 5.65
C VAL A 110 -9.48 -1.98 5.82
N MET A 111 -10.59 -2.58 5.38
CA MET A 111 -10.77 -4.03 5.47
C MET A 111 -9.74 -4.81 4.66
N GLY A 112 -9.37 -4.30 3.47
CA GLY A 112 -8.29 -4.88 2.67
C GLY A 112 -6.95 -4.82 3.39
N ALA A 113 -6.63 -3.68 4.01
CA ALA A 113 -5.39 -3.50 4.77
C ALA A 113 -5.25 -4.49 5.93
N LEU A 114 -6.30 -4.70 6.69
CA LEU A 114 -6.30 -5.66 7.80
C LEU A 114 -6.15 -7.10 7.32
N ASN A 115 -6.71 -7.44 6.15
CA ASN A 115 -6.51 -8.75 5.54
C ASN A 115 -5.08 -8.93 5.02
N VAL A 116 -4.47 -7.87 4.48
CA VAL A 116 -3.04 -7.87 4.12
C VAL A 116 -2.18 -8.13 5.37
N LYS A 117 -2.42 -7.44 6.48
CA LYS A 117 -1.65 -7.61 7.72
C LYS A 117 -1.68 -9.04 8.25
N LYS A 118 -2.81 -9.74 8.09
CA LYS A 118 -2.94 -11.16 8.48
C LYS A 118 -2.06 -12.09 7.64
N GLN A 119 -1.95 -11.82 6.33
CA GLN A 119 -1.16 -12.64 5.41
C GLN A 119 0.31 -12.24 5.38
N PHE A 120 0.59 -10.96 5.59
CA PHE A 120 1.92 -10.35 5.61
C PHE A 120 2.10 -9.58 6.93
N PRO A 121 2.43 -10.27 8.04
CA PRO A 121 2.58 -9.64 9.36
C PRO A 121 3.59 -8.49 9.37
N ASP A 122 4.59 -8.56 8.48
CA ASP A 122 5.62 -7.54 8.30
C ASP A 122 5.20 -6.40 7.34
N ALA A 123 3.95 -6.35 6.88
CA ALA A 123 3.47 -5.21 6.10
C ALA A 123 3.38 -3.97 6.99
N LEU A 124 3.86 -2.83 6.48
CA LEU A 124 3.72 -1.52 7.11
C LEU A 124 2.35 -0.93 6.79
N LEU A 125 1.51 -0.73 7.79
CA LEU A 125 0.19 -0.14 7.64
C LEU A 125 0.22 1.35 8.03
N ILE A 126 -0.15 2.23 7.10
CA ILE A 126 -0.24 3.68 7.32
C ILE A 126 -1.68 4.13 7.06
N PHE A 127 -2.31 4.76 8.04
CA PHE A 127 -3.63 5.35 7.92
C PHE A 127 -3.50 6.85 7.65
N ILE A 128 -4.08 7.35 6.55
CA ILE A 128 -4.15 8.78 6.26
C ILE A 128 -5.47 9.33 6.80
N SER A 129 -5.36 10.30 7.71
CA SER A 129 -6.49 10.99 8.34
C SER A 129 -6.60 12.44 7.87
N ALA A 130 -7.78 13.03 8.01
CA ALA A 130 -7.97 14.47 7.93
C ALA A 130 -7.71 15.11 9.31
N PRO A 131 -7.39 16.42 9.38
CA PRO A 131 -7.18 17.11 10.66
C PRO A 131 -8.45 17.20 11.51
N SER A 132 -9.62 17.13 10.87
CA SER A 132 -10.91 17.07 11.55
C SER A 132 -11.98 16.45 10.64
N ILE A 133 -13.08 16.02 11.24
CA ILE A 133 -14.25 15.51 10.48
C ILE A 133 -14.92 16.65 9.69
N SER A 134 -14.88 17.87 10.21
CA SER A 134 -15.37 19.05 9.46
C SER A 134 -14.58 19.27 8.18
N GLU A 135 -13.25 19.14 8.26
CA GLU A 135 -12.39 19.25 7.08
C GLU A 135 -12.61 18.10 6.09
N LEU A 136 -12.78 16.88 6.58
CA LEU A 136 -13.12 15.73 5.73
C LEU A 136 -14.43 15.98 4.97
N ARG A 137 -15.46 16.51 5.64
CA ARG A 137 -16.73 16.89 5.01
C ARG A 137 -16.52 17.97 3.94
N ASN A 138 -15.73 19.01 4.24
CA ASN A 138 -15.42 20.09 3.30
C ASN A 138 -14.74 19.53 2.03
N ARG A 139 -13.79 18.62 2.17
CA ARG A 139 -13.11 17.97 1.05
C ARG A 139 -14.04 17.11 0.20
N LEU A 140 -14.98 16.42 0.82
CA LEU A 140 -16.00 15.64 0.12
C LEU A 140 -16.95 16.57 -0.66
N ALA A 141 -17.41 17.66 -0.07
CA ALA A 141 -18.29 18.66 -0.70
C ALA A 141 -17.58 19.43 -1.81
N GLY A 142 -16.31 19.78 -1.63
CA GLY A 142 -15.51 20.59 -2.56
C GLY A 142 -15.24 19.94 -3.91
N ARG A 143 -15.51 18.65 -4.08
CA ARG A 143 -15.43 17.96 -5.38
C ARG A 143 -16.53 18.38 -6.35
N GLY A 144 -17.61 19.01 -5.87
CA GLY A 144 -18.70 19.57 -6.68
C GLY A 144 -19.55 18.55 -7.46
N THR A 145 -19.22 17.25 -7.33
CA THR A 145 -19.84 16.15 -8.08
C THR A 145 -20.75 15.29 -7.23
N GLU A 146 -20.81 15.52 -5.92
CA GLU A 146 -21.51 14.63 -4.98
C GLU A 146 -22.71 15.31 -4.33
N SER A 147 -23.80 14.56 -4.21
CA SER A 147 -24.99 15.01 -3.47
C SER A 147 -24.72 14.97 -1.97
N GLU A 148 -25.46 15.78 -1.19
CA GLU A 148 -25.36 15.76 0.29
C GLU A 148 -25.63 14.35 0.86
N GLU A 149 -26.53 13.59 0.25
CA GLU A 149 -26.81 12.20 0.65
C GLU A 149 -25.58 11.30 0.48
N THR A 150 -24.81 11.48 -0.60
CA THR A 150 -23.56 10.76 -0.85
C THR A 150 -22.49 11.13 0.17
N ILE A 151 -22.36 12.41 0.50
CA ILE A 151 -21.43 12.90 1.54
C ILE A 151 -21.75 12.27 2.89
N ILE A 152 -23.02 12.24 3.27
CA ILE A 152 -23.48 11.61 4.53
C ILE A 152 -23.14 10.10 4.54
N LYS A 153 -23.36 9.38 3.43
CA LYS A 153 -23.00 7.95 3.34
C LYS A 153 -21.50 7.74 3.54
N ARG A 154 -20.66 8.60 2.96
CA ARG A 154 -19.19 8.52 3.13
C ARG A 154 -18.74 8.85 4.54
N LEU A 155 -19.37 9.84 5.19
CA LEU A 155 -19.08 10.15 6.60
C LEU A 155 -19.50 9.02 7.53
N LYS A 156 -20.64 8.34 7.26
CA LYS A 156 -21.01 7.14 7.99
C LYS A 156 -20.00 6.02 7.82
N LYS A 157 -19.50 5.78 6.58
CA LYS A 157 -18.43 4.83 6.35
C LYS A 157 -17.15 5.21 7.11
N ALA A 158 -16.81 6.49 7.18
CA ALA A 158 -15.66 6.96 7.95
C ALA A 158 -15.79 6.66 9.46
N THR A 159 -17.01 6.56 10.04
CA THR A 159 -17.17 6.13 11.43
C THR A 159 -16.79 4.66 11.61
N GLU A 160 -17.10 3.79 10.65
CA GLU A 160 -16.72 2.38 10.66
C GLU A 160 -15.20 2.22 10.47
N GLU A 161 -14.63 2.97 9.54
CA GLU A 161 -13.19 2.98 9.27
C GLU A 161 -12.37 3.48 10.47
N ALA A 162 -12.92 4.41 11.25
CA ALA A 162 -12.27 4.96 12.44
C ALA A 162 -12.11 3.93 13.57
N GLU A 163 -13.01 2.95 13.67
CA GLU A 163 -12.91 1.87 14.67
C GLU A 163 -11.67 0.98 14.48
N ASP A 164 -11.11 1.00 13.29
CA ASP A 164 -9.93 0.19 12.94
C ASP A 164 -8.62 0.99 12.88
N MET A 165 -8.64 2.31 13.16
CA MET A 165 -7.44 3.16 13.08
C MET A 165 -6.32 2.72 14.03
N ASP A 166 -6.66 2.21 15.20
CA ASP A 166 -5.72 1.74 16.22
C ASP A 166 -4.99 0.43 15.84
N LYS A 167 -5.43 -0.22 14.76
CA LYS A 167 -4.79 -1.42 14.20
C LYS A 167 -3.68 -1.11 13.19
N TYR A 168 -3.46 0.16 12.89
CA TYR A 168 -2.41 0.62 11.98
C TYR A 168 -1.11 0.88 12.72
N ASP A 169 0.01 0.69 12.04
CA ASP A 169 1.32 0.96 12.61
C ASP A 169 1.56 2.48 12.75
N TYR A 170 0.99 3.29 11.84
CA TYR A 170 1.09 4.76 11.84
C TYR A 170 -0.22 5.41 11.40
N VAL A 171 -0.51 6.56 11.99
CA VAL A 171 -1.58 7.47 11.55
C VAL A 171 -0.94 8.80 11.17
N VAL A 172 -1.12 9.21 9.90
CA VAL A 172 -0.57 10.46 9.37
C VAL A 172 -1.73 11.40 9.03
N VAL A 173 -1.67 12.62 9.53
CA VAL A 173 -2.69 13.65 9.27
C VAL A 173 -2.33 14.39 7.99
N ASN A 174 -3.23 14.39 7.00
CA ASN A 174 -3.12 15.16 5.78
C ASN A 174 -3.81 16.53 6.00
N ASP A 175 -3.13 17.44 6.67
CA ASP A 175 -3.52 18.84 6.79
C ASP A 175 -2.87 19.65 5.67
N ASP A 176 -1.56 19.70 5.64
CA ASP A 176 -0.75 20.14 4.51
C ASP A 176 -0.29 18.93 3.68
N LEU A 177 -0.47 19.01 2.38
CA LEU A 177 -0.16 17.89 1.49
C LEU A 177 1.34 17.58 1.43
N GLU A 178 2.19 18.59 1.33
CA GLU A 178 3.63 18.41 1.22
C GLU A 178 4.20 17.82 2.52
N GLU A 179 3.78 18.33 3.66
CA GLU A 179 4.16 17.80 4.98
C GLU A 179 3.69 16.36 5.15
N CYS A 180 2.46 16.04 4.74
CA CYS A 180 1.93 14.68 4.76
C CYS A 180 2.79 13.73 3.92
N ILE A 181 3.14 14.11 2.68
CA ILE A 181 3.96 13.29 1.78
C ILE A 181 5.35 13.04 2.41
N HIS A 182 6.01 14.06 2.90
CA HIS A 182 7.32 13.93 3.55
C HIS A 182 7.27 13.08 4.82
N THR A 183 6.19 13.18 5.59
CA THR A 183 5.98 12.36 6.78
C THR A 183 5.82 10.89 6.41
N VAL A 184 5.01 10.59 5.39
CA VAL A 184 4.84 9.21 4.91
C VAL A 184 6.15 8.64 4.36
N ASP A 185 6.92 9.40 3.55
CA ASP A 185 8.25 8.99 3.08
C ASP A 185 9.18 8.67 4.25
N SER A 186 9.23 9.56 5.26
CA SER A 186 10.07 9.38 6.45
C SER A 186 9.70 8.11 7.23
N VAL A 187 8.41 7.81 7.37
CA VAL A 187 7.92 6.58 8.01
C VAL A 187 8.38 5.35 7.23
N ILE A 188 8.20 5.34 5.90
CA ILE A 188 8.59 4.20 5.06
C ILE A 188 10.11 3.96 5.15
N ARG A 189 10.91 5.01 5.04
CA ARG A 189 12.38 4.93 5.16
C ARG A 189 12.82 4.41 6.52
N SER A 190 12.23 4.94 7.60
CA SER A 190 12.53 4.52 8.96
C SER A 190 12.15 3.05 9.18
N TYR A 191 11.02 2.62 8.61
CA TYR A 191 10.60 1.23 8.64
C TYR A 191 11.61 0.31 7.95
N GLY A 192 12.15 0.72 6.80
CA GLY A 192 13.22 0.00 6.10
C GLY A 192 14.51 -0.16 6.92
N CYS A 193 14.75 0.70 7.92
CA CYS A 193 15.90 0.65 8.82
C CYS A 193 15.67 -0.20 10.09
N ARG A 194 14.48 -0.75 10.30
CA ARG A 194 14.22 -1.66 11.44
C ARG A 194 15.18 -2.84 11.40
N ARG A 195 15.64 -3.28 12.61
CA ARG A 195 16.52 -4.43 12.75
C ARG A 195 16.06 -5.64 11.93
N ASP A 196 14.78 -5.96 11.99
CA ASP A 196 14.22 -7.14 11.35
C ASP A 196 14.32 -7.08 9.81
N ASN A 197 14.26 -5.87 9.24
CA ASN A 197 14.48 -5.61 7.82
C ASN A 197 15.97 -5.54 7.43
N GLN A 198 16.89 -5.61 8.41
CA GLN A 198 18.35 -5.51 8.22
C GLN A 198 19.08 -6.81 8.60
N LEU A 199 18.37 -7.91 8.89
CA LEU A 199 18.99 -9.14 9.38
C LEU A 199 20.05 -9.71 8.42
N GLY A 200 19.82 -9.64 7.10
CA GLY A 200 20.79 -10.05 6.10
C GLY A 200 22.08 -9.22 6.14
N TYR A 201 21.95 -7.90 6.22
CA TYR A 201 23.10 -6.99 6.36
C TYR A 201 23.85 -7.27 7.66
N ILE A 202 23.15 -7.43 8.78
CA ILE A 202 23.75 -7.74 10.10
C ILE A 202 24.51 -9.07 10.05
N ALA A 203 23.96 -10.10 9.38
CA ALA A 203 24.62 -11.38 9.21
C ALA A 203 25.92 -11.24 8.43
N GLY A 204 25.87 -10.54 7.28
CA GLY A 204 27.07 -10.31 6.45
C GLY A 204 28.21 -9.62 7.22
N ILE A 205 27.90 -8.53 7.94
CA ILE A 205 28.89 -7.85 8.77
C ILE A 205 29.49 -8.78 9.83
N LYS A 206 28.67 -9.63 10.46
CA LYS A 206 29.16 -10.60 11.46
C LYS A 206 30.10 -11.65 10.84
N GLU A 207 29.79 -12.12 9.64
CA GLU A 207 30.63 -13.07 8.91
C GLU A 207 31.99 -12.44 8.54
N GLU A 208 32.00 -11.23 7.97
CA GLU A 208 33.22 -10.51 7.64
C GLU A 208 34.11 -10.29 8.88
N LEU A 209 33.51 -9.90 10.01
CA LEU A 209 34.25 -9.72 11.26
C LEU A 209 34.77 -11.05 11.85
N ALA A 210 34.07 -12.15 11.60
CA ALA A 210 34.53 -13.48 12.06
C ALA A 210 35.81 -13.93 11.30
N GLU A 211 35.95 -13.56 10.03
CA GLU A 211 37.19 -13.84 9.28
C GLU A 211 38.38 -13.04 9.84
N ILE A 212 38.16 -11.79 10.24
CA ILE A 212 39.21 -10.96 10.86
C ILE A 212 39.69 -11.56 12.18
N ARG A 213 38.81 -12.21 12.95
CA ARG A 213 39.20 -12.89 14.22
C ARG A 213 40.10 -14.10 14.05
N LYS A 214 40.22 -14.64 12.83
CA LYS A 214 41.09 -15.78 12.50
C LYS A 214 42.50 -15.35 12.12
N LEU A 215 42.73 -14.04 11.89
CA LEU A 215 44.07 -13.43 11.64
C LEU A 215 44.83 -13.19 12.93
#